data_7b6b85e5faff640073d3c791262956c6
#
_entry.id   7b6b85e5faff640073d3c791262956c6
#
_cell.length_a   1.000
_cell.length_b   1.000
_cell.length_c   1.000
_cell.angle_alpha   90.00
_cell.angle_beta   90.00
_cell.angle_gamma   90.00
#
_symmetry.space_group_name_H-M   'P 1'
#
loop_
_entity.id
_entity.type
_entity.pdbx_description
1 polymer ?
#
loop_
_entity_poly.entity_id
_entity_poly.type
_entity_poly.pdbx_seq_one_letter_code
_entity_poly.pdbx_strand_id
1 'polypeptide(L)'
;MKKMIFAGCLMAGASVFAQAGETDSLKVVNLQEVQIVSTRATSKTPVAFTNVSKEELKKQNFGQDIPFLLSMTPSALTTSDAGAGIGYTTLRVRGTDGTRINITANGIPMNDAESHTLFWVNMPDFASSVKDIQVQRGAGTSTNGAGAFGASVNMQTEGISMQPYAEINASYGSFNAHKETVKFGT
;
A
#
# COMPACT_ATOMS: atom_id res chain seq x y z
N MET A 1 41.20 24.21 10.21
CA MET A 1 40.61 25.03 9.14
C MET A 1 40.43 24.18 7.86
N LYS A 2 39.69 23.06 7.91
CA LYS A 2 39.44 22.18 6.74
C LYS A 2 38.01 21.63 6.66
N LYS A 3 37.04 22.24 7.41
CA LYS A 3 35.65 21.74 7.47
C LYS A 3 34.58 22.71 6.92
N MET A 4 34.97 23.80 6.26
CA MET A 4 34.01 24.81 5.77
C MET A 4 33.89 24.89 4.23
N ILE A 5 34.45 23.98 3.47
CA ILE A 5 34.42 24.03 1.97
C ILE A 5 33.35 23.15 1.37
N PHE A 6 32.70 22.29 2.14
CA PHE A 6 31.69 21.34 1.59
C PHE A 6 30.24 21.86 1.53
N ALA A 7 29.96 23.00 2.18
CA ALA A 7 28.60 23.58 2.20
C ALA A 7 28.31 24.54 1.04
N GLY A 8 29.29 24.90 0.23
CA GLY A 8 29.15 25.92 -0.82
C GLY A 8 28.77 25.41 -2.21
N CYS A 9 28.87 24.11 -2.47
CA CYS A 9 28.66 23.57 -3.82
C CYS A 9 27.24 23.08 -4.14
N LEU A 10 26.31 23.14 -3.19
CA LEU A 10 24.95 22.60 -3.40
C LEU A 10 23.91 23.65 -3.83
N MET A 11 24.32 24.91 -4.01
CA MET A 11 23.40 26.02 -4.34
C MET A 11 23.55 26.62 -5.75
N ALA A 12 24.36 26.01 -6.62
CA ALA A 12 24.62 26.57 -7.94
C ALA A 12 24.19 25.61 -9.06
N GLY A 13 22.89 25.32 -9.18
CA GLY A 13 22.49 24.42 -10.26
C GLY A 13 21.01 24.21 -10.51
N ALA A 14 20.14 25.16 -10.16
CA ALA A 14 18.72 24.98 -10.42
C ALA A 14 18.06 26.25 -10.98
N SER A 15 18.55 26.75 -12.11
CA SER A 15 17.76 27.63 -12.98
C SER A 15 17.38 26.86 -14.26
N VAL A 16 16.44 25.95 -14.16
CA VAL A 16 15.75 25.39 -15.33
C VAL A 16 14.64 26.36 -15.69
N PHE A 17 14.84 27.13 -16.74
CA PHE A 17 13.79 27.92 -17.38
C PHE A 17 12.77 26.96 -17.96
N ALA A 18 11.59 26.86 -17.33
CA ALA A 18 10.42 26.26 -17.95
C ALA A 18 9.92 27.21 -19.04
N GLN A 19 10.20 26.92 -20.30
CA GLN A 19 9.50 27.51 -21.41
C GLN A 19 8.06 27.01 -21.43
N ALA A 20 7.13 27.90 -21.17
CA ALA A 20 5.72 27.64 -21.39
C ALA A 20 5.50 27.53 -22.91
N GLY A 21 5.36 26.31 -23.42
CA GLY A 21 4.88 26.04 -24.77
C GLY A 21 3.39 26.39 -24.87
N GLU A 22 3.02 27.05 -25.97
CA GLU A 22 1.63 27.38 -26.31
C GLU A 22 0.74 26.13 -26.23
N THR A 23 -0.32 26.25 -25.47
CA THR A 23 -1.37 25.23 -25.32
C THR A 23 -2.19 25.15 -26.59
N ASP A 24 -1.88 24.19 -27.43
CA ASP A 24 -2.82 23.72 -28.44
C ASP A 24 -4.05 23.14 -27.71
N SER A 25 -5.20 23.71 -28.00
CA SER A 25 -6.45 23.45 -27.27
C SER A 25 -7.08 22.10 -27.65
N LEU A 26 -6.34 21.02 -27.50
CA LEU A 26 -6.93 19.70 -27.46
C LEU A 26 -7.62 19.53 -26.11
N LYS A 27 -8.93 19.46 -26.15
CA LYS A 27 -9.76 19.21 -24.98
C LYS A 27 -9.37 17.82 -24.42
N VAL A 28 -8.42 17.81 -23.48
CA VAL A 28 -8.03 16.57 -22.79
C VAL A 28 -9.24 16.10 -21.97
N VAL A 29 -9.93 15.10 -22.49
CA VAL A 29 -10.96 14.40 -21.73
C VAL A 29 -10.22 13.48 -20.78
N ASN A 30 -10.09 13.91 -19.53
CA ASN A 30 -9.56 13.07 -18.47
C ASN A 30 -10.52 11.89 -18.25
N LEU A 31 -10.20 10.76 -18.80
CA LEU A 31 -10.88 9.51 -18.49
C LEU A 31 -10.53 9.16 -17.04
N GLN A 32 -11.53 9.14 -16.17
CA GLN A 32 -11.35 8.59 -14.83
C GLN A 32 -10.92 7.14 -14.96
N GLU A 33 -9.87 6.78 -14.24
CA GLU A 33 -9.41 5.40 -14.16
C GLU A 33 -10.58 4.50 -13.72
N VAL A 34 -10.92 3.51 -14.55
CA VAL A 34 -11.94 2.53 -14.21
C VAL A 34 -11.33 1.55 -13.21
N GLN A 35 -11.50 1.85 -11.94
CA GLN A 35 -11.10 0.92 -10.89
C GLN A 35 -12.03 -0.28 -10.87
N ILE A 36 -11.48 -1.49 -10.86
CA ILE A 36 -12.24 -2.72 -10.68
C ILE A 36 -12.69 -2.81 -9.21
N VAL A 37 -13.86 -2.25 -8.92
CA VAL A 37 -14.44 -2.20 -7.58
C VAL A 37 -15.35 -3.40 -7.31
N SER A 38 -15.55 -4.26 -8.30
CA SER A 38 -16.53 -5.36 -8.25
C SER A 38 -16.27 -6.41 -7.14
N THR A 39 -15.01 -6.51 -6.67
CA THR A 39 -14.63 -7.43 -5.59
C THR A 39 -14.80 -6.82 -4.20
N ARG A 40 -15.09 -5.52 -4.11
CA ARG A 40 -15.16 -4.81 -2.83
C ARG A 40 -16.58 -4.79 -2.26
N ALA A 41 -16.66 -5.01 -0.95
CA ALA A 41 -17.90 -4.87 -0.23
C ALA A 41 -18.26 -3.39 -0.04
N THR A 42 -19.55 -3.10 -0.12
CA THR A 42 -20.12 -1.79 0.14
C THR A 42 -21.08 -1.89 1.34
N SER A 43 -21.59 -0.76 1.81
CA SER A 43 -22.61 -0.74 2.89
C SER A 43 -23.89 -1.54 2.57
N LYS A 44 -24.11 -1.86 1.29
CA LYS A 44 -25.25 -2.67 0.83
C LYS A 44 -24.91 -4.18 0.77
N THR A 45 -23.63 -4.54 0.92
CA THR A 45 -23.21 -5.93 0.86
C THR A 45 -23.32 -6.57 2.25
N PRO A 46 -23.99 -7.70 2.42
CA PRO A 46 -24.20 -8.33 3.73
C PRO A 46 -22.93 -9.08 4.22
N VAL A 47 -21.81 -8.41 4.24
CA VAL A 47 -20.49 -8.94 4.62
C VAL A 47 -19.85 -8.00 5.63
N ALA A 48 -19.24 -8.55 6.67
CA ALA A 48 -18.45 -7.78 7.62
C ALA A 48 -17.11 -7.36 6.99
N PHE A 49 -16.87 -6.08 6.84
CA PHE A 49 -15.63 -5.57 6.29
C PHE A 49 -15.07 -4.40 7.10
N THR A 50 -13.81 -4.11 6.90
CA THR A 50 -13.09 -2.95 7.43
C THR A 50 -12.29 -2.33 6.30
N ASN A 51 -12.37 -1.02 6.15
CA ASN A 51 -11.50 -0.27 5.25
C ASN A 51 -10.41 0.39 6.09
N VAL A 52 -9.17 0.32 5.60
CA VAL A 52 -8.02 1.03 6.15
C VAL A 52 -7.58 2.03 5.10
N SER A 53 -7.70 3.30 5.42
CA SER A 53 -7.40 4.40 4.50
C SER A 53 -5.89 4.67 4.40
N LYS A 54 -5.49 5.43 3.37
CA LYS A 54 -4.10 5.87 3.19
C LYS A 54 -3.59 6.64 4.41
N GLU A 55 -4.42 7.49 5.00
CA GLU A 55 -4.09 8.30 6.17
C GLU A 55 -3.82 7.44 7.41
N GLU A 56 -4.60 6.37 7.59
CA GLU A 56 -4.39 5.40 8.67
C GLU A 56 -3.12 4.58 8.43
N LEU A 57 -2.91 4.11 7.21
CA LEU A 57 -1.69 3.40 6.82
C LEU A 57 -0.44 4.26 7.05
N LYS A 58 -0.45 5.53 6.62
CA LYS A 58 0.68 6.45 6.81
C LYS A 58 1.07 6.64 8.27
N LYS A 59 0.10 6.70 9.18
CA LYS A 59 0.35 6.89 10.61
C LYS A 59 1.07 5.70 11.25
N GLN A 60 0.91 4.51 10.69
CA GLN A 60 1.42 3.26 11.27
C GLN A 60 2.56 2.66 10.44
N ASN A 61 2.78 3.14 9.22
CA ASN A 61 3.77 2.57 8.32
C ASN A 61 5.19 3.08 8.59
N PHE A 62 5.90 2.36 9.44
CA PHE A 62 7.33 2.54 9.70
C PHE A 62 8.20 1.53 8.92
N GLY A 63 7.67 0.96 7.84
CA GLY A 63 8.34 -0.04 7.02
C GLY A 63 7.95 -1.48 7.34
N GLN A 64 6.96 -1.69 8.22
CA GLN A 64 6.45 -3.04 8.49
C GLN A 64 5.62 -3.55 7.31
N ASP A 65 5.53 -4.88 7.25
CA ASP A 65 4.70 -5.57 6.28
C ASP A 65 3.21 -5.32 6.53
N ILE A 66 2.41 -5.44 5.49
CA ILE A 66 0.96 -5.20 5.54
C ILE A 66 0.24 -5.97 6.67
N PRO A 67 0.55 -7.24 6.99
CA PRO A 67 -0.07 -7.91 8.13
C PRO A 67 -0.02 -7.09 9.42
N PHE A 68 1.11 -6.48 9.72
CA PHE A 68 1.26 -5.66 10.93
C PHE A 68 0.44 -4.38 10.90
N LEU A 69 0.30 -3.75 9.75
CA LEU A 69 -0.56 -2.57 9.57
C LEU A 69 -2.05 -2.92 9.72
N LEU A 70 -2.40 -4.20 9.51
CA LEU A 70 -3.75 -4.72 9.70
C LEU A 70 -4.01 -5.29 11.10
N SER A 71 -3.04 -5.24 12.02
CA SER A 71 -3.15 -5.81 13.38
C SER A 71 -4.30 -5.25 14.19
N MET A 72 -4.68 -3.99 13.96
CA MET A 72 -5.83 -3.34 14.62
C MET A 72 -7.17 -3.68 13.97
N THR A 73 -7.18 -4.44 12.87
CA THR A 73 -8.41 -4.90 12.23
C THR A 73 -9.09 -5.96 13.10
N PRO A 74 -10.40 -5.86 13.37
CA PRO A 74 -11.10 -6.86 14.16
C PRO A 74 -10.92 -8.27 13.62
N SER A 75 -10.64 -9.22 14.52
CA SER A 75 -10.41 -10.65 14.22
C SER A 75 -9.16 -10.94 13.39
N ALA A 76 -8.27 -9.98 13.20
CA ALA A 76 -6.95 -10.20 12.62
C ALA A 76 -5.93 -10.56 13.71
N LEU A 77 -5.09 -11.54 13.42
CA LEU A 77 -3.93 -11.90 14.23
C LEU A 77 -2.72 -11.92 13.31
N THR A 78 -1.67 -11.25 13.73
CA THR A 78 -0.43 -11.13 12.97
C THR A 78 0.73 -11.72 13.75
N THR A 79 1.65 -12.38 13.06
CA THR A 79 2.88 -12.90 13.64
C THR A 79 4.08 -12.51 12.79
N SER A 80 5.24 -12.41 13.40
CA SER A 80 6.52 -12.16 12.73
C SER A 80 7.58 -13.03 13.36
N ASP A 81 8.31 -13.76 12.55
CA ASP A 81 9.40 -14.61 13.02
C ASP A 81 10.54 -13.78 13.62
N ALA A 82 10.81 -12.62 13.00
CA ALA A 82 11.82 -11.66 13.50
C ALA A 82 11.30 -10.75 14.63
N GLY A 83 10.00 -10.74 14.91
CA GLY A 83 9.38 -9.89 15.93
C GLY A 83 9.18 -8.42 15.55
N ALA A 84 9.91 -7.92 14.55
CA ALA A 84 9.88 -6.52 14.14
C ALA A 84 8.74 -6.16 13.15
N GLY A 85 7.98 -7.15 12.69
CA GLY A 85 6.92 -6.94 11.69
C GLY A 85 7.43 -6.79 10.26
N ILE A 86 8.66 -7.21 9.99
CA ILE A 86 9.30 -7.17 8.67
C ILE A 86 9.85 -8.57 8.37
N GLY A 87 9.73 -9.00 7.13
CA GLY A 87 10.26 -10.27 6.63
C GLY A 87 9.21 -11.38 6.62
N TYR A 88 9.45 -12.48 7.33
CA TYR A 88 8.46 -13.57 7.42
C TYR A 88 7.35 -13.20 8.39
N THR A 89 6.33 -12.59 7.86
CA THR A 89 5.12 -12.18 8.58
C THR A 89 3.92 -12.99 8.10
N THR A 90 2.97 -13.24 8.99
CA THR A 90 1.73 -13.93 8.65
C THR A 90 0.51 -13.16 9.09
N LEU A 91 -0.58 -13.33 8.37
CA LEU A 91 -1.90 -12.82 8.72
C LEU A 91 -2.86 -13.99 8.89
N ARG A 92 -3.60 -13.98 9.99
CA ARG A 92 -4.73 -14.86 10.25
C ARG A 92 -5.97 -14.01 10.47
N VAL A 93 -7.09 -14.45 9.94
CA VAL A 93 -8.38 -13.77 10.14
C VAL A 93 -9.41 -14.80 10.59
N ARG A 94 -10.09 -14.52 11.69
CA ARG A 94 -11.04 -15.47 12.31
C ARG A 94 -10.44 -16.86 12.56
N GLY A 95 -9.14 -16.92 12.89
CA GLY A 95 -8.42 -18.17 13.16
C GLY A 95 -7.99 -18.97 11.92
N THR A 96 -8.37 -18.54 10.71
CA THR A 96 -7.92 -19.18 9.47
C THR A 96 -6.52 -18.69 9.08
N ASP A 97 -5.75 -19.56 8.48
CA ASP A 97 -4.40 -19.26 7.99
C ASP A 97 -4.39 -18.57 6.61
N GLY A 98 -3.20 -18.18 6.15
CA GLY A 98 -3.01 -17.46 4.89
C GLY A 98 -3.48 -18.20 3.65
N THR A 99 -3.57 -19.54 3.67
CA THR A 99 -4.03 -20.36 2.53
C THR A 99 -5.53 -20.20 2.29
N ARG A 100 -6.26 -19.67 3.27
CA ARG A 100 -7.71 -19.44 3.23
C ARG A 100 -8.08 -17.97 3.21
N ILE A 101 -7.10 -17.11 2.92
CA ILE A 101 -7.26 -15.68 2.77
C ILE A 101 -6.88 -15.30 1.34
N ASN A 102 -7.87 -14.85 0.58
CA ASN A 102 -7.60 -14.34 -0.76
C ASN A 102 -7.04 -12.92 -0.67
N ILE A 103 -5.92 -12.67 -1.33
CA ILE A 103 -5.24 -11.37 -1.34
C ILE A 103 -5.18 -10.88 -2.77
N THR A 104 -5.67 -9.67 -3.01
CA THR A 104 -5.66 -9.05 -4.33
C THR A 104 -5.03 -7.67 -4.28
N ALA A 105 -4.30 -7.33 -5.33
CA ALA A 105 -3.83 -5.98 -5.61
C ALA A 105 -4.48 -5.50 -6.92
N ASN A 106 -5.26 -4.43 -6.86
CA ASN A 106 -6.03 -3.90 -8.00
C ASN A 106 -6.92 -4.97 -8.69
N GLY A 107 -7.48 -5.90 -7.89
CA GLY A 107 -8.31 -6.99 -8.38
C GLY A 107 -7.54 -8.21 -8.92
N ILE A 108 -6.21 -8.16 -8.96
CA ILE A 108 -5.35 -9.27 -9.40
C ILE A 108 -5.00 -10.13 -8.18
N PRO A 109 -5.28 -11.45 -8.20
CA PRO A 109 -4.89 -12.36 -7.13
C PRO A 109 -3.37 -12.41 -6.96
N MET A 110 -2.92 -12.32 -5.72
CA MET A 110 -1.50 -12.30 -5.34
C MET A 110 -1.06 -13.59 -4.65
N ASN A 111 -2.00 -14.46 -4.30
CA ASN A 111 -1.69 -15.74 -3.70
C ASN A 111 -0.91 -16.63 -4.68
N ASP A 112 0.15 -17.24 -4.18
CA ASP A 112 0.93 -18.20 -4.95
C ASP A 112 0.09 -19.43 -5.33
N ALA A 113 0.25 -19.92 -6.56
CA ALA A 113 -0.57 -20.99 -7.12
C ALA A 113 -0.31 -22.37 -6.46
N GLU A 114 0.86 -22.58 -5.90
CA GLU A 114 1.25 -23.84 -5.26
C GLU A 114 0.91 -23.84 -3.77
N SER A 115 1.39 -22.84 -3.04
CA SER A 115 1.23 -22.74 -1.58
C SER A 115 -0.11 -22.12 -1.15
N HIS A 116 -0.85 -21.51 -2.08
CA HIS A 116 -2.08 -20.77 -1.86
C HIS A 116 -1.97 -19.62 -0.84
N THR A 117 -0.77 -19.18 -0.52
CA THR A 117 -0.52 -18.07 0.40
C THR A 117 0.25 -16.94 -0.28
N LEU A 118 0.30 -15.78 0.36
CA LEU A 118 1.18 -14.69 -0.05
C LEU A 118 2.38 -14.61 0.89
N PHE A 119 3.58 -14.61 0.33
CA PHE A 119 4.82 -14.38 1.06
C PHE A 119 5.10 -12.88 1.14
N TRP A 120 4.76 -12.27 2.26
CA TRP A 120 4.88 -10.82 2.47
C TRP A 120 6.33 -10.33 2.38
N VAL A 121 7.29 -11.21 2.69
CA VAL A 121 8.73 -10.92 2.53
C VAL A 121 9.12 -10.50 1.10
N ASN A 122 8.34 -10.92 0.10
CA ASN A 122 8.58 -10.55 -1.29
C ASN A 122 8.02 -9.16 -1.65
N MET A 123 7.34 -8.51 -0.72
CA MET A 123 6.66 -7.22 -0.92
C MET A 123 7.04 -6.22 0.18
N PRO A 124 8.36 -5.95 0.37
CA PRO A 124 8.81 -5.04 1.41
C PRO A 124 8.25 -3.64 1.17
N ASP A 125 7.75 -3.00 2.25
CA ASP A 125 7.16 -1.65 2.23
C ASP A 125 6.09 -1.41 1.14
N PHE A 126 5.41 -2.45 0.69
CA PHE A 126 4.36 -2.33 -0.34
C PHE A 126 3.25 -1.37 0.09
N ALA A 127 2.99 -1.27 1.40
CA ALA A 127 2.02 -0.35 1.96
C ALA A 127 2.26 1.12 1.59
N SER A 128 3.49 1.51 1.30
CA SER A 128 3.82 2.86 0.83
C SER A 128 3.22 3.20 -0.55
N SER A 129 2.91 2.18 -1.35
CA SER A 129 2.28 2.33 -2.67
C SER A 129 0.77 2.09 -2.65
N VAL A 130 0.22 1.72 -1.49
CA VAL A 130 -1.20 1.39 -1.34
C VAL A 130 -1.99 2.63 -0.98
N LYS A 131 -3.10 2.84 -1.68
CA LYS A 131 -4.08 3.89 -1.43
C LYS A 131 -5.02 3.52 -0.29
N ASP A 132 -5.53 2.30 -0.30
CA ASP A 132 -6.41 1.77 0.73
C ASP A 132 -6.43 0.24 0.71
N ILE A 133 -6.83 -0.34 1.85
CA ILE A 133 -6.99 -1.79 2.02
C ILE A 133 -8.40 -2.05 2.55
N GLN A 134 -9.10 -2.97 1.92
CA GLN A 134 -10.36 -3.50 2.46
C GLN A 134 -10.16 -4.94 2.91
N VAL A 135 -10.45 -5.22 4.16
CA VAL A 135 -10.48 -6.58 4.73
C VAL A 135 -11.92 -7.03 4.89
N GLN A 136 -12.35 -8.00 4.10
CA GLN A 136 -13.65 -8.67 4.22
C GLN A 136 -13.46 -9.94 5.04
N ARG A 137 -14.27 -10.12 6.07
CA ARG A 137 -14.13 -11.23 7.02
C ARG A 137 -15.16 -12.32 6.72
N GLY A 138 -14.69 -13.53 6.46
CA GLY A 138 -15.47 -14.69 6.02
C GLY A 138 -15.42 -14.86 4.51
N ALA A 139 -16.26 -15.73 3.96
CA ALA A 139 -16.25 -16.10 2.54
C ALA A 139 -16.43 -14.92 1.57
N GLY A 140 -16.96 -13.79 2.05
CA GLY A 140 -17.13 -12.58 1.25
C GLY A 140 -18.12 -12.76 0.10
N THR A 141 -17.87 -12.04 -0.99
CA THR A 141 -18.64 -12.17 -2.23
C THR A 141 -18.04 -13.27 -3.11
N SER A 142 -18.85 -13.87 -3.98
CA SER A 142 -18.39 -14.92 -4.92
C SER A 142 -17.27 -14.46 -5.85
N THR A 143 -17.12 -13.17 -6.04
CA THR A 143 -16.05 -12.56 -6.85
C THR A 143 -14.66 -12.71 -6.24
N ASN A 144 -14.56 -13.01 -4.94
CA ASN A 144 -13.27 -13.19 -4.25
C ASN A 144 -12.63 -14.58 -4.49
N GLY A 145 -13.32 -15.49 -5.16
CA GLY A 145 -12.79 -16.80 -5.50
C GLY A 145 -12.81 -17.81 -4.35
N ALA A 146 -12.38 -19.05 -4.67
CA ALA A 146 -12.46 -20.19 -3.75
C ALA A 146 -11.51 -20.07 -2.52
N GLY A 147 -10.41 -19.35 -2.65
CA GLY A 147 -9.45 -19.12 -1.56
C GLY A 147 -9.98 -18.21 -0.46
N ALA A 148 -11.06 -17.48 -0.69
CA ALA A 148 -11.61 -16.49 0.23
C ALA A 148 -12.53 -17.10 1.32
N PHE A 149 -12.18 -18.24 1.88
CA PHE A 149 -12.99 -18.89 2.92
C PHE A 149 -12.94 -18.13 4.25
N GLY A 150 -11.77 -17.75 4.68
CA GLY A 150 -11.56 -17.05 5.97
C GLY A 150 -11.71 -15.56 5.86
N ALA A 151 -11.12 -14.99 4.83
CA ALA A 151 -11.17 -13.55 4.55
C ALA A 151 -10.77 -13.25 3.10
N SER A 152 -11.00 -12.00 2.71
CA SER A 152 -10.41 -11.42 1.51
C SER A 152 -9.80 -10.06 1.83
N VAL A 153 -8.57 -9.85 1.37
CA VAL A 153 -7.82 -8.60 1.53
C VAL A 153 -7.66 -7.97 0.15
N ASN A 154 -8.35 -6.86 -0.07
CA ASN A 154 -8.33 -6.17 -1.35
C ASN A 154 -7.55 -4.87 -1.21
N MET A 155 -6.38 -4.80 -1.81
CA MET A 155 -5.50 -3.64 -1.83
C MET A 155 -5.72 -2.84 -3.11
N GLN A 156 -5.78 -1.53 -3.00
CA GLN A 156 -5.72 -0.62 -4.14
C GLN A 156 -4.43 0.19 -4.07
N THR A 157 -3.68 0.23 -5.15
CA THR A 157 -2.50 1.08 -5.26
C THR A 157 -2.90 2.52 -5.58
N GLU A 158 -1.96 3.43 -5.39
CA GLU A 158 -2.14 4.81 -5.83
C GLU A 158 -2.27 4.86 -7.35
N GLY A 159 -3.27 5.62 -7.84
CA GLY A 159 -3.47 5.85 -9.26
C GLY A 159 -2.54 6.96 -9.80
N ILE A 160 -2.67 7.22 -11.09
CA ILE A 160 -1.94 8.31 -11.76
C ILE A 160 -2.45 9.66 -11.23
N SER A 161 -1.53 10.52 -10.83
CA SER A 161 -1.88 11.89 -10.43
C SER A 161 -2.04 12.77 -11.67
N MET A 162 -3.12 13.57 -11.69
CA MET A 162 -3.35 14.56 -12.73
C MET A 162 -2.62 15.90 -12.46
N GLN A 163 -2.05 16.04 -11.29
CA GLN A 163 -1.29 17.23 -10.90
C GLN A 163 0.11 16.81 -10.47
N PRO A 164 1.13 17.58 -10.88
CA PRO A 164 2.48 17.35 -10.40
C PRO A 164 2.53 17.38 -8.88
N TYR A 165 3.19 16.41 -8.28
CA TYR A 165 3.39 16.36 -6.85
C TYR A 165 4.78 15.85 -6.49
N ALA A 166 5.26 16.27 -5.36
CA ALA A 166 6.44 15.72 -4.70
C ALA A 166 6.12 15.53 -3.22
N GLU A 167 6.46 14.37 -2.68
CA GLU A 167 6.24 14.02 -1.29
C GLU A 167 7.54 13.42 -0.74
N ILE A 168 7.98 13.93 0.40
CA ILE A 168 9.14 13.40 1.13
C ILE A 168 8.65 13.06 2.52
N ASN A 169 8.84 11.80 2.93
CA ASN A 169 8.55 11.35 4.27
C ASN A 169 9.83 10.78 4.88
N ALA A 170 10.14 11.19 6.11
CA ALA A 170 11.22 10.65 6.90
C ALA A 170 10.68 10.25 8.26
N SER A 171 11.02 9.06 8.71
CA SER A 171 10.68 8.58 10.04
C SER A 171 11.91 7.98 10.72
N TYR A 172 11.99 8.17 12.02
CA TYR A 172 13.05 7.64 12.85
C TYR A 172 12.45 7.01 14.11
N GLY A 173 12.96 5.87 14.49
CA GLY A 173 12.44 5.09 15.61
C GLY A 173 13.53 4.52 16.50
N SER A 174 13.16 3.73 17.48
CA SER A 174 14.05 3.01 18.38
C SER A 174 14.98 2.06 17.63
N PHE A 175 16.11 1.71 18.24
CA PHE A 175 17.11 0.78 17.69
C PHE A 175 17.66 1.20 16.32
N ASN A 176 17.76 2.51 16.08
CA ASN A 176 18.20 3.07 14.80
C ASN A 176 17.33 2.70 13.60
N ALA A 177 16.07 2.37 13.83
CA ALA A 177 15.11 2.18 12.75
C ALA A 177 14.85 3.51 12.06
N HIS A 178 14.99 3.56 10.75
CA HIS A 178 14.72 4.76 9.96
C HIS A 178 14.11 4.36 8.62
N LYS A 179 13.29 5.24 8.09
CA LYS A 179 12.65 5.08 6.79
C LYS A 179 12.56 6.44 6.11
N GLU A 180 13.08 6.53 4.91
CA GLU A 180 12.90 7.67 4.04
C GLU A 180 12.17 7.24 2.77
N THR A 181 11.17 8.02 2.39
CA THR A 181 10.40 7.79 1.16
C THR A 181 10.35 9.09 0.36
N VAL A 182 10.69 9.00 -0.91
CA VAL A 182 10.55 10.10 -1.86
C VAL A 182 9.60 9.64 -2.97
N LYS A 183 8.56 10.40 -3.19
CA LYS A 183 7.59 10.16 -4.27
C LYS A 183 7.48 11.43 -5.10
N PHE A 184 7.41 11.27 -6.39
CA PHE A 184 7.08 12.34 -7.32
C PHE A 184 6.27 11.77 -8.48
N GLY A 185 5.43 12.59 -9.04
CA GLY A 185 4.59 12.21 -10.17
C GLY A 185 4.09 13.45 -10.91
N THR A 186 3.65 13.23 -12.14
CA THR A 186 3.13 14.27 -13.03
C THR A 186 2.00 13.71 -13.87
#